data_23fd26489bdd3dec3c0565d6d8780b70
#
_entry.id   23fd26489bdd3dec3c0565d6d8780b70
#
_cell.length_a   1.000
_cell.length_b   1.000
_cell.length_c   1.000
_cell.angle_alpha   90.00
_cell.angle_beta   90.00
_cell.angle_gamma   90.00
#
_symmetry.space_group_name_H-M   'P 1'
#
loop_
_entity.id
_entity.type
_entity.pdbx_description
1 polymer ?
#
loop_
_entity_poly.entity_id
_entity_poly.type
_entity_poly.pdbx_seq_one_letter_code
_entity_poly.pdbx_strand_id
1 'polypeptide(L)'
;QVLGARRDRVKAYNTDGGWLTMTTEELVEDMKRLVARGFDRVKMKIGLPDPRQDVARVKAVRKAIGTKVGLAVDVNTCWDLKTALRWGPKLEEFRLDWLEEPLAPFDVRGHAKLAKALEVPIAVGETLYTAEMFREFLEAGAVEIVQADVTKLSGIEEWLEVSALAKRFGVPVIP
;
A
#
# COMPACT_ATOMS: atom_id res chain seq x y z
N GLN A 1 -24.56 -2.86 13.72
CA GLN A 1 -25.99 -2.68 13.40
C GLN A 1 -26.30 -1.26 12.89
N VAL A 2 -25.74 -0.22 13.49
CA VAL A 2 -25.96 1.20 13.12
C VAL A 2 -25.59 1.49 11.66
N LEU A 3 -24.51 0.89 11.14
CA LEU A 3 -24.02 1.08 9.78
C LEU A 3 -24.52 0.02 8.78
N GLY A 4 -25.44 -0.84 9.17
CA GLY A 4 -26.01 -1.86 8.30
C GLY A 4 -25.03 -2.99 7.98
N ALA A 5 -24.62 -3.76 8.97
CA ALA A 5 -23.75 -4.93 8.78
C ALA A 5 -24.30 -5.86 7.69
N ARG A 6 -23.47 -6.18 6.70
CA ARG A 6 -23.84 -7.01 5.54
C ARG A 6 -23.00 -8.27 5.39
N ARG A 7 -21.93 -8.39 6.19
CA ARG A 7 -20.98 -9.51 6.11
C ARG A 7 -20.62 -9.99 7.52
N ASP A 8 -20.51 -11.29 7.67
CA ASP A 8 -20.05 -11.92 8.91
C ASP A 8 -18.53 -12.01 9.00
N ARG A 9 -17.85 -11.88 7.86
CA ARG A 9 -16.38 -11.97 7.75
C ARG A 9 -15.86 -10.97 6.72
N VAL A 10 -14.68 -10.43 7.01
CA VAL A 10 -13.89 -9.59 6.09
C VAL A 10 -12.52 -10.21 5.94
N LYS A 11 -11.97 -10.23 4.71
CA LYS A 11 -10.58 -10.65 4.49
C LYS A 11 -9.65 -9.65 5.17
N ALA A 12 -8.65 -10.18 5.85
CA ALA A 12 -7.56 -9.40 6.41
C ALA A 12 -6.24 -9.77 5.70
N TYR A 13 -5.36 -8.82 5.59
CA TYR A 13 -3.96 -9.03 5.26
C TYR A 13 -3.11 -8.65 6.48
N ASN A 14 -1.87 -9.08 6.51
CA ASN A 14 -1.00 -8.77 7.64
C ASN A 14 -0.03 -7.65 7.30
N THR A 15 0.04 -6.66 8.21
CA THR A 15 0.97 -5.53 8.17
C THR A 15 1.87 -5.47 9.41
N ASP A 16 1.69 -6.40 10.36
CA ASP A 16 2.47 -6.46 11.59
C ASP A 16 3.73 -7.29 11.37
N GLY A 17 4.76 -6.62 10.88
CA GLY A 17 6.03 -7.23 10.53
C GLY A 17 6.67 -6.57 9.30
N GLY A 18 7.65 -7.25 8.73
CA GLY A 18 8.29 -6.77 7.50
C GLY A 18 9.07 -5.47 7.65
N TRP A 19 9.57 -5.15 8.84
CA TRP A 19 10.19 -3.88 9.18
C TRP A 19 11.53 -3.65 8.47
N LEU A 20 11.87 -2.38 8.20
CA LEU A 20 13.15 -1.99 7.59
C LEU A 20 14.37 -2.40 8.42
N THR A 21 14.21 -2.50 9.75
CA THR A 21 15.28 -2.89 10.67
C THR A 21 15.64 -4.37 10.65
N MET A 22 14.80 -5.20 10.04
CA MET A 22 15.06 -6.63 9.89
C MET A 22 16.14 -6.89 8.83
N THR A 23 17.03 -7.83 9.08
CA THR A 23 17.88 -8.41 8.04
C THR A 23 17.00 -9.10 6.99
N THR A 24 17.55 -9.40 5.82
CA THR A 24 16.78 -10.10 4.77
C THR A 24 16.34 -11.48 5.23
N GLU A 25 17.16 -12.17 6.00
CA GLU A 25 16.87 -13.50 6.57
C GLU A 25 15.73 -13.44 7.57
N GLU A 26 15.78 -12.51 8.53
CA GLU A 26 14.71 -12.28 9.52
C GLU A 26 13.39 -11.91 8.83
N LEU A 27 13.44 -11.02 7.83
CA LEU A 27 12.29 -10.62 7.04
C LEU A 27 11.65 -11.81 6.32
N VAL A 28 12.45 -12.65 5.68
CA VAL A 28 11.96 -13.85 4.97
C VAL A 28 11.28 -14.83 5.93
N GLU A 29 11.89 -15.08 7.10
CA GLU A 29 11.29 -15.98 8.09
C GLU A 29 10.01 -15.37 8.69
N ASP A 30 9.97 -14.07 8.91
CA ASP A 30 8.78 -13.38 9.37
C ASP A 30 7.62 -13.53 8.37
N MET A 31 7.86 -13.25 7.08
CA MET A 31 6.84 -13.39 6.04
C MET A 31 6.35 -14.84 5.88
N LYS A 32 7.24 -15.83 5.95
CA LYS A 32 6.87 -17.25 5.94
C LYS A 32 5.98 -17.61 7.14
N ARG A 33 6.32 -17.10 8.33
CA ARG A 33 5.52 -17.30 9.55
C ARG A 33 4.11 -16.74 9.40
N LEU A 34 3.95 -15.55 8.81
CA LEU A 34 2.65 -14.94 8.56
C LEU A 34 1.80 -15.77 7.59
N VAL A 35 2.41 -16.24 6.50
CA VAL A 35 1.74 -17.12 5.54
C VAL A 35 1.33 -18.45 6.21
N ALA A 36 2.18 -19.02 7.05
CA ALA A 36 1.86 -20.25 7.80
C ALA A 36 0.69 -20.06 8.79
N ARG A 37 0.45 -18.83 9.28
CA ARG A 37 -0.72 -18.46 10.09
C ARG A 37 -2.02 -18.35 9.29
N GLY A 38 -1.97 -18.49 7.96
CA GLY A 38 -3.13 -18.46 7.08
C GLY A 38 -3.41 -17.13 6.39
N PHE A 39 -2.53 -16.14 6.49
CA PHE A 39 -2.67 -14.92 5.70
C PHE A 39 -2.36 -15.21 4.23
N ASP A 40 -3.29 -14.84 3.35
CA ASP A 40 -3.13 -14.97 1.90
C ASP A 40 -2.48 -13.72 1.26
N ARG A 41 -2.25 -12.69 2.05
CA ARG A 41 -1.54 -11.45 1.69
C ARG A 41 -0.73 -10.91 2.86
N VAL A 42 0.46 -10.45 2.56
CA VAL A 42 1.38 -9.81 3.53
C VAL A 42 1.92 -8.49 2.97
N LYS A 43 2.30 -7.58 3.83
CA LYS A 43 2.92 -6.30 3.48
C LYS A 43 4.29 -6.19 4.16
N MET A 44 5.28 -5.66 3.45
CA MET A 44 6.60 -5.37 3.99
C MET A 44 7.00 -3.92 3.74
N LYS A 45 7.85 -3.38 4.59
CA LYS A 45 8.40 -2.03 4.45
C LYS A 45 9.61 -2.03 3.51
N ILE A 46 9.68 -0.99 2.66
CA ILE A 46 10.81 -0.62 1.82
C ILE A 46 11.09 0.87 2.00
N GLY A 47 12.12 1.41 1.37
CA GLY A 47 12.50 2.83 1.53
C GLY A 47 13.86 2.98 2.20
N LEU A 48 14.73 1.99 2.07
CA LEU A 48 16.13 2.10 2.50
C LEU A 48 16.87 3.19 1.69
N PRO A 49 17.94 3.77 2.25
CA PRO A 49 18.75 4.78 1.54
C PRO A 49 19.29 4.31 0.18
N ASP A 50 19.51 3.01 0.03
CA ASP A 50 19.84 2.38 -1.24
C ASP A 50 18.71 1.49 -1.73
N PRO A 51 17.90 1.93 -2.70
CA PRO A 51 16.77 1.15 -3.21
C PRO A 51 17.13 -0.19 -3.88
N ARG A 52 18.42 -0.42 -4.19
CA ARG A 52 18.88 -1.74 -4.65
C ARG A 52 18.70 -2.80 -3.56
N GLN A 53 18.86 -2.41 -2.31
CA GLN A 53 18.63 -3.29 -1.17
C GLN A 53 17.15 -3.63 -1.03
N ASP A 54 16.25 -2.66 -1.24
CA ASP A 54 14.80 -2.89 -1.24
C ASP A 54 14.41 -3.92 -2.29
N VAL A 55 14.88 -3.76 -3.53
CA VAL A 55 14.63 -4.74 -4.62
C VAL A 55 15.14 -6.13 -4.26
N ALA A 56 16.33 -6.24 -3.65
CA ALA A 56 16.87 -7.53 -3.21
C ALA A 56 16.02 -8.18 -2.10
N ARG A 57 15.54 -7.38 -1.13
CA ARG A 57 14.66 -7.81 -0.04
C ARG A 57 13.31 -8.30 -0.57
N VAL A 58 12.67 -7.54 -1.46
CA VAL A 58 11.40 -7.92 -2.10
C VAL A 58 11.56 -9.21 -2.90
N LYS A 59 12.65 -9.34 -3.66
CA LYS A 59 12.98 -10.57 -4.39
C LYS A 59 13.11 -11.79 -3.47
N ALA A 60 13.82 -11.64 -2.34
CA ALA A 60 14.00 -12.71 -1.38
C ALA A 60 12.66 -13.16 -0.75
N VAL A 61 11.83 -12.19 -0.33
CA VAL A 61 10.49 -12.46 0.21
C VAL A 61 9.62 -13.13 -0.83
N ARG A 62 9.52 -12.59 -2.06
CA ARG A 62 8.70 -13.18 -3.13
C ARG A 62 9.11 -14.61 -3.44
N LYS A 63 10.41 -14.89 -3.49
CA LYS A 63 10.93 -16.25 -3.67
C LYS A 63 10.48 -17.18 -2.54
N ALA A 64 10.46 -16.70 -1.31
CA ALA A 64 10.15 -17.51 -0.13
C ALA A 64 8.65 -17.82 0.03
N ILE A 65 7.78 -16.83 -0.21
CA ILE A 65 6.33 -16.99 -0.04
C ILE A 65 5.62 -17.52 -1.31
N GLY A 66 6.33 -17.55 -2.45
CA GLY A 66 5.76 -17.99 -3.73
C GLY A 66 4.85 -16.95 -4.39
N THR A 67 4.30 -17.29 -5.55
CA THR A 67 3.50 -16.36 -6.38
C THR A 67 2.00 -16.38 -6.09
N LYS A 68 1.53 -17.31 -5.25
CA LYS A 68 0.12 -17.41 -4.87
C LYS A 68 -0.27 -16.49 -3.71
N VAL A 69 0.71 -16.07 -2.92
CA VAL A 69 0.52 -15.15 -1.79
C VAL A 69 0.62 -13.72 -2.30
N GLY A 70 -0.36 -12.88 -1.97
CA GLY A 70 -0.31 -11.45 -2.24
C GLY A 70 0.86 -10.79 -1.48
N LEU A 71 1.56 -9.88 -2.12
CA LEU A 71 2.64 -9.10 -1.52
C LEU A 71 2.46 -7.63 -1.84
N ALA A 72 2.32 -6.82 -0.81
CA ALA A 72 2.36 -5.37 -0.92
C ALA A 72 3.67 -4.82 -0.33
N VAL A 73 4.06 -3.65 -0.78
CA VAL A 73 5.21 -2.94 -0.23
C VAL A 73 4.82 -1.51 0.15
N ASP A 74 5.43 -1.03 1.22
CA ASP A 74 5.16 0.29 1.75
C ASP A 74 6.46 1.08 1.89
N VAL A 75 6.51 2.22 1.23
CA VAL A 75 7.67 3.13 1.19
C VAL A 75 7.64 4.15 2.32
N ASN A 76 6.50 4.34 2.96
CA ASN A 76 6.29 5.35 4.01
C ASN A 76 6.85 6.73 3.63
N THR A 77 6.49 7.19 2.44
CA THR A 77 6.81 8.52 1.90
C THR A 77 8.31 8.83 1.69
N CYS A 78 9.18 7.81 1.74
CA CYS A 78 10.64 7.99 1.72
C CYS A 78 11.22 8.30 0.34
N TRP A 79 10.50 8.08 -0.77
CA TRP A 79 11.03 8.31 -2.10
C TRP A 79 10.65 9.70 -2.64
N ASP A 80 11.48 10.22 -3.53
CA ASP A 80 11.10 11.27 -4.46
C ASP A 80 10.59 10.67 -5.78
N LEU A 81 9.94 11.50 -6.61
CA LEU A 81 9.38 11.05 -7.89
C LEU A 81 10.43 10.43 -8.81
N LYS A 82 11.65 10.95 -8.81
CA LYS A 82 12.76 10.43 -9.66
C LYS A 82 13.17 9.04 -9.23
N THR A 83 13.27 8.81 -7.93
CA THR A 83 13.56 7.51 -7.33
C THR A 83 12.44 6.53 -7.63
N ALA A 84 11.18 6.94 -7.41
CA ALA A 84 10.00 6.10 -7.65
C ALA A 84 9.89 5.68 -9.14
N LEU A 85 10.05 6.61 -10.08
CA LEU A 85 10.05 6.32 -11.53
C LEU A 85 11.22 5.42 -11.97
N ARG A 86 12.34 5.47 -11.27
CA ARG A 86 13.51 4.63 -11.58
C ARG A 86 13.38 3.22 -11.02
N TRP A 87 12.83 3.08 -9.82
CA TRP A 87 12.83 1.81 -9.08
C TRP A 87 11.49 1.10 -9.08
N GLY A 88 10.37 1.81 -9.23
CA GLY A 88 9.05 1.21 -9.35
C GLY A 88 8.96 0.12 -10.42
N PRO A 89 9.40 0.36 -11.67
CA PRO A 89 9.37 -0.66 -12.72
C PRO A 89 10.16 -1.94 -12.38
N LYS A 90 11.18 -1.84 -11.53
CA LYS A 90 11.96 -3.02 -11.09
C LYS A 90 11.23 -3.85 -10.03
N LEU A 91 10.28 -3.24 -9.33
CA LEU A 91 9.45 -3.93 -8.35
C LEU A 91 8.29 -4.68 -9.01
N GLU A 92 7.85 -4.28 -10.20
CA GLU A 92 6.76 -4.92 -10.96
C GLU A 92 7.07 -6.38 -11.32
N GLU A 93 8.35 -6.74 -11.49
CA GLU A 93 8.80 -8.12 -11.69
C GLU A 93 8.33 -9.07 -10.59
N PHE A 94 8.06 -8.54 -9.39
CA PHE A 94 7.66 -9.33 -8.23
C PHE A 94 6.15 -9.46 -8.05
N ARG A 95 5.35 -8.94 -8.99
CA ARG A 95 3.87 -9.01 -8.99
C ARG A 95 3.31 -8.54 -7.66
N LEU A 96 3.58 -7.29 -7.32
CA LEU A 96 3.07 -6.64 -6.12
C LEU A 96 1.59 -6.34 -6.27
N ASP A 97 0.84 -6.45 -5.17
CA ASP A 97 -0.56 -6.05 -5.12
C ASP A 97 -0.73 -4.54 -5.11
N TRP A 98 0.20 -3.82 -4.47
CA TRP A 98 0.31 -2.36 -4.52
C TRP A 98 1.67 -1.85 -4.03
N LEU A 99 1.95 -0.61 -4.40
CA LEU A 99 3.03 0.23 -3.88
C LEU A 99 2.41 1.32 -3.02
N GLU A 100 2.61 1.26 -1.70
CA GLU A 100 2.02 2.15 -0.71
C GLU A 100 2.91 3.35 -0.44
N GLU A 101 2.30 4.54 -0.39
CA GLU A 101 2.92 5.81 -0.05
C GLU A 101 4.32 6.04 -0.63
N PRO A 102 4.50 5.93 -1.95
CA PRO A 102 5.83 6.06 -2.54
C PRO A 102 6.44 7.46 -2.38
N LEU A 103 5.63 8.51 -2.34
CA LEU A 103 6.05 9.91 -2.35
C LEU A 103 5.50 10.67 -1.14
N ALA A 104 5.96 11.91 -0.95
CA ALA A 104 5.44 12.79 0.09
C ALA A 104 3.90 12.92 0.02
N PRO A 105 3.20 12.96 1.18
CA PRO A 105 1.74 12.87 1.25
C PRO A 105 0.96 13.94 0.47
N PHE A 106 1.59 15.08 0.19
CA PHE A 106 0.95 16.21 -0.50
C PHE A 106 1.36 16.33 -1.98
N ASP A 107 2.19 15.40 -2.48
CA ASP A 107 2.61 15.41 -3.89
C ASP A 107 1.61 14.66 -4.78
N VAL A 108 0.38 15.19 -4.85
CA VAL A 108 -0.69 14.66 -5.70
C VAL A 108 -0.25 14.54 -7.16
N ARG A 109 0.48 15.55 -7.67
CA ARG A 109 0.96 15.58 -9.06
C ARG A 109 2.02 14.52 -9.32
N GLY A 110 2.91 14.30 -8.37
CA GLY A 110 3.91 13.24 -8.44
C GLY A 110 3.26 11.86 -8.44
N HIS A 111 2.31 11.60 -7.53
CA HIS A 111 1.55 10.35 -7.50
C HIS A 111 0.77 10.12 -8.80
N ALA A 112 0.12 11.14 -9.36
CA ALA A 112 -0.59 11.01 -10.65
C ALA A 112 0.34 10.67 -11.82
N LYS A 113 1.57 11.21 -11.83
CA LYS A 113 2.59 10.84 -12.83
C LYS A 113 3.06 9.40 -12.63
N LEU A 114 3.26 9.00 -11.38
CA LEU A 114 3.70 7.66 -11.03
C LEU A 114 2.64 6.61 -11.38
N ALA A 115 1.37 6.84 -11.03
CA ALA A 115 0.25 5.96 -11.37
C ALA A 115 0.08 5.75 -12.88
N LYS A 116 0.41 6.76 -13.70
CA LYS A 116 0.43 6.61 -15.17
C LYS A 116 1.62 5.85 -15.71
N ALA A 117 2.72 5.82 -14.97
CA ALA A 117 4.00 5.24 -15.42
C ALA A 117 4.18 3.80 -14.98
N LEU A 118 3.48 3.36 -13.94
CA LEU A 118 3.58 2.02 -13.37
C LEU A 118 2.31 1.21 -13.61
N GLU A 119 2.46 -0.10 -13.73
CA GLU A 119 1.33 -1.05 -13.75
C GLU A 119 0.93 -1.49 -12.33
N VAL A 120 1.86 -1.42 -11.36
CA VAL A 120 1.58 -1.72 -9.96
C VAL A 120 0.69 -0.62 -9.37
N PRO A 121 -0.47 -0.97 -8.76
CA PRO A 121 -1.38 0.02 -8.19
C PRO A 121 -0.72 0.86 -7.10
N ILE A 122 -0.98 2.17 -7.10
CA ILE A 122 -0.54 3.09 -6.06
C ILE A 122 -1.60 3.14 -4.95
N ALA A 123 -1.16 2.88 -3.72
CA ALA A 123 -2.01 2.97 -2.53
C ALA A 123 -1.59 4.16 -1.68
N VAL A 124 -2.55 4.96 -1.22
CA VAL A 124 -2.33 6.05 -0.27
C VAL A 124 -3.51 6.18 0.69
N GLY A 125 -3.26 6.75 1.86
CA GLY A 125 -4.36 7.12 2.74
C GLY A 125 -4.03 7.23 4.22
N GLU A 126 -3.08 6.48 4.76
CA GLU A 126 -2.76 6.56 6.20
C GLU A 126 -2.18 7.92 6.62
N THR A 127 -1.69 8.70 5.67
CA THR A 127 -1.18 10.07 5.88
C THR A 127 -2.13 11.16 5.39
N LEU A 128 -3.35 10.81 4.98
CA LEU A 128 -4.39 11.76 4.58
C LEU A 128 -5.43 11.89 5.69
N TYR A 129 -5.79 13.13 6.02
CA TYR A 129 -6.56 13.45 7.23
C TYR A 129 -7.97 13.97 6.97
N THR A 130 -8.31 14.32 5.72
CA THR A 130 -9.63 14.86 5.37
C THR A 130 -10.16 14.28 4.06
N ALA A 131 -11.49 14.25 3.92
CA ALA A 131 -12.14 13.81 2.68
C ALA A 131 -11.70 14.65 1.46
N GLU A 132 -11.40 15.95 1.65
CA GLU A 132 -10.88 16.83 0.61
C GLU A 132 -9.53 16.35 0.07
N MET A 133 -8.61 15.92 0.93
CA MET A 133 -7.32 15.39 0.49
C MET A 133 -7.49 14.13 -0.36
N PHE A 134 -8.39 13.23 0.04
CA PHE A 134 -8.72 12.06 -0.78
C PHE A 134 -9.34 12.44 -2.12
N ARG A 135 -10.20 13.47 -2.16
CA ARG A 135 -10.80 13.97 -3.39
C ARG A 135 -9.74 14.42 -4.38
N GLU A 136 -8.77 15.22 -3.93
CA GLU A 136 -7.68 15.69 -4.78
C GLU A 136 -6.90 14.54 -5.43
N PHE A 137 -6.59 13.49 -4.66
CA PHE A 137 -5.91 12.31 -5.17
C PHE A 137 -6.76 11.55 -6.20
N LEU A 138 -8.04 11.36 -5.91
CA LEU A 138 -8.97 10.64 -6.79
C LEU A 138 -9.23 11.40 -8.09
N GLU A 139 -9.47 12.71 -8.04
CA GLU A 139 -9.68 13.57 -9.21
C GLU A 139 -8.45 13.64 -10.11
N ALA A 140 -7.26 13.63 -9.52
CA ALA A 140 -6.01 13.61 -10.28
C ALA A 140 -5.65 12.24 -10.86
N GLY A 141 -6.37 11.17 -10.51
CA GLY A 141 -5.98 9.79 -10.84
C GLY A 141 -4.63 9.41 -10.22
N ALA A 142 -4.38 9.88 -9.00
CA ALA A 142 -3.13 9.73 -8.28
C ALA A 142 -3.12 8.53 -7.32
N VAL A 143 -4.26 7.84 -7.18
CA VAL A 143 -4.47 6.70 -6.28
C VAL A 143 -5.35 5.65 -6.94
N GLU A 144 -5.01 4.40 -6.74
CA GLU A 144 -5.75 3.24 -7.26
C GLU A 144 -6.25 2.34 -6.13
N ILE A 145 -5.76 2.53 -4.90
CA ILE A 145 -6.24 1.90 -3.66
C ILE A 145 -6.24 2.96 -2.56
N VAL A 146 -7.42 3.22 -1.98
CA VAL A 146 -7.56 4.13 -0.83
C VAL A 146 -7.37 3.36 0.46
N GLN A 147 -6.47 3.83 1.33
CA GLN A 147 -6.16 3.24 2.64
C GLN A 147 -6.53 4.21 3.78
N ALA A 148 -7.81 4.59 3.81
CA ALA A 148 -8.32 5.53 4.80
C ALA A 148 -8.32 4.94 6.20
N ASP A 149 -7.58 5.55 7.12
CA ASP A 149 -7.54 5.20 8.53
C ASP A 149 -8.57 6.02 9.32
N VAL A 150 -9.58 5.35 9.87
CA VAL A 150 -10.65 5.97 10.66
C VAL A 150 -10.13 6.70 11.90
N THR A 151 -8.94 6.33 12.40
CA THR A 151 -8.34 6.97 13.58
C THR A 151 -7.64 8.30 13.24
N LYS A 152 -7.40 8.56 11.96
CA LYS A 152 -6.76 9.77 11.45
C LYS A 152 -7.74 10.77 10.86
N LEU A 153 -8.86 10.28 10.37
CA LEU A 153 -10.00 11.10 9.97
C LEU A 153 -10.76 11.62 11.20
N SER A 154 -11.68 12.54 11.00
CA SER A 154 -12.51 13.09 12.09
C SER A 154 -13.51 12.08 12.68
N GLY A 155 -13.49 10.85 12.19
CA GLY A 155 -14.32 9.75 12.69
C GLY A 155 -15.00 8.96 11.58
N ILE A 156 -16.00 8.17 12.00
CA ILE A 156 -16.71 7.22 11.13
C ILE A 156 -17.44 7.93 10.00
N GLU A 157 -18.02 9.10 10.25
CA GLU A 157 -18.81 9.84 9.24
C GLU A 157 -17.91 10.25 8.07
N GLU A 158 -16.77 10.84 8.34
CA GLU A 158 -15.81 11.24 7.31
C GLU A 158 -15.22 10.01 6.59
N TRP A 159 -14.97 8.93 7.33
CA TRP A 159 -14.53 7.66 6.71
C TRP A 159 -15.58 7.11 5.72
N LEU A 160 -16.87 7.21 6.05
CA LEU A 160 -17.96 6.84 5.13
C LEU A 160 -18.01 7.76 3.91
N GLU A 161 -17.76 9.06 4.09
CA GLU A 161 -17.67 10.02 3.00
C GLU A 161 -16.53 9.65 2.04
N VAL A 162 -15.32 9.40 2.57
CA VAL A 162 -14.17 8.94 1.78
C VAL A 162 -14.49 7.65 1.05
N SER A 163 -15.15 6.70 1.71
CA SER A 163 -15.54 5.42 1.08
C SER A 163 -16.56 5.63 -0.06
N ALA A 164 -17.53 6.52 0.13
CA ALA A 164 -18.50 6.86 -0.91
C ALA A 164 -17.85 7.58 -2.09
N LEU A 165 -16.88 8.45 -1.81
CA LEU A 165 -16.10 9.16 -2.81
C LEU A 165 -15.25 8.17 -3.63
N ALA A 166 -14.46 7.32 -3.00
CA ALA A 166 -13.66 6.28 -3.66
C ALA A 166 -14.53 5.39 -4.58
N LYS A 167 -15.71 4.99 -4.10
CA LYS A 167 -16.66 4.22 -4.90
C LYS A 167 -17.10 4.95 -6.18
N ARG A 168 -17.29 6.27 -6.16
CA ARG A 168 -17.65 7.05 -7.36
C ARG A 168 -16.57 7.02 -8.43
N PHE A 169 -15.30 6.97 -8.01
CA PHE A 169 -14.16 6.87 -8.89
C PHE A 169 -13.81 5.40 -9.26
N GLY A 170 -14.55 4.42 -8.73
CA GLY A 170 -14.27 3.00 -8.96
C GLY A 170 -13.02 2.49 -8.23
N VAL A 171 -12.52 3.23 -7.24
CA VAL A 171 -11.31 2.90 -6.48
C VAL A 171 -11.69 2.11 -5.22
N PRO A 172 -11.06 0.94 -4.96
CA PRO A 172 -11.30 0.16 -3.77
C PRO A 172 -10.76 0.85 -2.51
N VAL A 173 -11.41 0.59 -1.37
CA VAL A 173 -10.94 0.99 -0.03
C VAL A 173 -10.45 -0.24 0.69
N ILE A 174 -9.18 -0.21 1.14
CA ILE A 174 -8.51 -1.26 1.91
C ILE A 174 -7.91 -0.58 3.15
N PRO A 175 -8.66 -0.48 4.26
CA PRO A 175 -8.19 0.19 5.46
C PRO A 175 -7.09 -0.58 6.17
#